data_fdaae0825f07b2711fa9c501f23fecdc
#
_entry.id   fdaae0825f07b2711fa9c501f23fecdc
#
_cell.length_a   1.000
_cell.length_b   1.000
_cell.length_c   1.000
_cell.angle_alpha   90.00
_cell.angle_beta   90.00
_cell.angle_gamma   90.00
#
_symmetry.space_group_name_H-M   'P 1'
#
loop_
_entity.id
_entity.type
_entity.pdbx_description
1 polymer ?
#
loop_
_entity_poly.entity_id
_entity_poly.type
_entity_poly.pdbx_seq_one_letter_code
_entity_poly.pdbx_strand_id
1 'polypeptide(L)'
;MLRFPKDFVWGSSTSGPQTEGRVAGDGKGDNLWDYWYQVEPNRYYNGIGPDKTSTFYENWEQDIELLLETGHTAFRTSIQWSRIFPQG
;
A
#
# COMPACT_ATOMS: atom_id res chain seq x y z
N MET A 1 -19.56 30.36 8.67
CA MET A 1 -18.73 29.14 8.78
C MET A 1 -19.03 28.20 7.64
N LEU A 2 -18.01 27.78 6.92
CA LEU A 2 -18.17 26.79 5.86
C LEU A 2 -18.30 25.40 6.48
N ARG A 3 -19.24 24.63 5.95
CA ARG A 3 -19.46 23.25 6.39
C ARG A 3 -19.58 22.33 5.18
N PHE A 4 -19.07 21.11 5.31
CA PHE A 4 -19.29 20.07 4.31
C PHE A 4 -20.66 19.42 4.52
N PRO A 5 -21.27 18.88 3.46
CA PRO A 5 -22.49 18.09 3.62
C PRO A 5 -22.30 16.93 4.61
N LYS A 6 -23.38 16.50 5.26
CA LYS A 6 -23.31 15.42 6.25
C LYS A 6 -22.85 14.08 5.65
N ASP A 7 -23.16 13.85 4.39
CA ASP A 7 -22.83 12.65 3.64
C ASP A 7 -21.52 12.77 2.86
N PHE A 8 -20.74 13.83 3.11
CA PHE A 8 -19.46 14.01 2.46
C PHE A 8 -18.52 12.85 2.78
N VAL A 9 -17.88 12.31 1.75
CA VAL A 9 -16.96 11.17 1.91
C VAL A 9 -15.56 11.68 2.23
N TRP A 10 -15.07 11.34 3.42
CA TRP A 10 -13.72 11.67 3.87
C TRP A 10 -12.84 10.46 3.65
N GLY A 11 -11.89 10.57 2.73
CA GLY A 11 -11.09 9.43 2.36
C GLY A 11 -9.67 9.76 1.94
N SER A 12 -8.88 8.73 1.84
CA SER A 12 -7.54 8.77 1.26
C SER A 12 -7.35 7.56 0.36
N SER A 13 -6.30 7.61 -0.44
CA SER A 13 -6.01 6.51 -1.37
C SER A 13 -4.54 6.17 -1.37
N THR A 14 -4.26 4.92 -1.64
CA THR A 14 -2.90 4.41 -1.80
C THR A 14 -2.89 3.28 -2.82
N SER A 15 -1.81 2.55 -2.90
CA SER A 15 -1.70 1.38 -3.76
C SER A 15 -0.81 0.34 -3.11
N GLY A 16 -0.96 -0.92 -3.53
CA GLY A 16 -0.13 -2.01 -3.01
C GLY A 16 1.36 -1.74 -3.12
N PRO A 17 1.90 -1.38 -4.31
CA PRO A 17 3.33 -1.10 -4.44
C PRO A 17 3.85 0.02 -3.55
N GLN A 18 3.00 0.98 -3.21
CA GLN A 18 3.40 2.13 -2.41
C GLN A 18 3.38 1.87 -0.91
N THR A 19 2.61 0.89 -0.44
CA THR A 19 2.35 0.76 1.00
C THR A 19 2.52 -0.62 1.59
N GLU A 20 2.31 -1.71 0.82
CA GLU A 20 2.26 -3.04 1.44
C GLU A 20 3.59 -3.51 2.00
N GLY A 21 4.67 -3.29 1.26
CA GLY A 21 5.95 -3.86 1.62
C GLY A 21 6.00 -5.37 1.37
N ARG A 22 7.10 -5.97 1.76
CA ARG A 22 7.31 -7.41 1.58
C ARG A 22 8.13 -7.96 2.74
N VAL A 23 7.66 -9.07 3.28
CA VAL A 23 8.34 -9.80 4.34
C VAL A 23 8.82 -11.12 3.79
N ALA A 24 10.02 -11.56 4.19
CA ALA A 24 10.52 -12.86 3.79
C ALA A 24 9.51 -13.95 4.21
N GLY A 25 9.10 -14.77 3.26
CA GLY A 25 8.19 -15.87 3.51
C GLY A 25 6.71 -15.50 3.52
N ASP A 26 6.34 -14.27 3.14
CA ASP A 26 4.92 -13.87 3.08
C ASP A 26 4.16 -14.44 1.88
N GLY A 27 4.88 -15.10 0.97
CA GLY A 27 4.26 -15.76 -0.17
C GLY A 27 3.96 -14.87 -1.38
N LYS A 28 4.28 -13.59 -1.30
CA LYS A 28 4.04 -12.66 -2.41
C LYS A 28 4.97 -12.96 -3.58
N GLY A 29 4.41 -13.08 -4.80
CA GLY A 29 5.19 -13.10 -6.03
C GLY A 29 5.61 -11.68 -6.43
N ASP A 30 6.53 -11.59 -7.39
CA ASP A 30 6.97 -10.29 -7.90
C ASP A 30 5.91 -9.65 -8.78
N ASN A 31 5.68 -8.36 -8.60
CA ASN A 31 4.95 -7.54 -9.56
C ASN A 31 5.94 -6.78 -10.45
N LEU A 32 5.43 -5.93 -11.34
CA LEU A 32 6.28 -5.16 -12.23
C LEU A 32 7.25 -4.24 -11.47
N TRP A 33 6.81 -3.64 -10.37
CA TRP A 33 7.64 -2.74 -9.57
C TRP A 33 8.76 -3.49 -8.86
N ASP A 34 8.50 -4.69 -8.34
CA ASP A 34 9.52 -5.54 -7.73
C ASP A 34 10.58 -5.93 -8.76
N TYR A 35 10.15 -6.34 -9.95
CA TYR A 35 11.06 -6.70 -11.03
C TYR A 35 11.91 -5.50 -11.46
N TRP A 36 11.28 -4.34 -11.65
CA TRP A 36 12.01 -3.14 -12.05
C TRP A 36 13.06 -2.76 -11.02
N TYR A 37 12.72 -2.85 -9.75
CA TYR A 37 13.67 -2.56 -8.68
C TYR A 37 14.88 -3.52 -8.71
N GLN A 38 14.65 -4.80 -9.02
CA GLN A 38 15.73 -5.79 -9.12
C GLN A 38 16.71 -5.49 -10.26
N VAL A 39 16.20 -5.03 -11.40
CA VAL A 39 17.04 -4.80 -12.60
C VAL A 39 17.64 -3.39 -12.66
N GLU A 40 16.97 -2.41 -12.08
CA GLU A 40 17.42 -1.03 -12.10
C GLU A 40 17.23 -0.34 -10.72
N PRO A 41 17.89 -0.83 -9.67
CA PRO A 41 17.67 -0.28 -8.32
C PRO A 41 18.02 1.21 -8.18
N ASN A 42 18.91 1.71 -8.99
CA ASN A 42 19.31 3.12 -8.97
C ASN A 42 18.27 4.08 -9.56
N ARG A 43 17.21 3.54 -10.15
CA ARG A 43 16.04 4.34 -10.56
C ARG A 43 15.16 4.72 -9.38
N TYR A 44 15.34 4.03 -8.25
CA TYR A 44 14.59 4.32 -7.03
C TYR A 44 15.40 5.26 -6.13
N TYR A 45 14.71 6.21 -5.52
CA TYR A 45 15.34 7.20 -4.66
C TYR A 45 16.10 6.52 -3.52
N ASN A 46 17.39 6.84 -3.41
CA ASN A 46 18.30 6.23 -2.44
C ASN A 46 18.33 4.68 -2.47
N GLY A 47 17.96 4.07 -3.60
CA GLY A 47 17.94 2.61 -3.70
C GLY A 47 16.89 1.94 -2.84
N ILE A 48 15.88 2.67 -2.37
CA ILE A 48 14.81 2.12 -1.54
C ILE A 48 13.66 1.68 -2.44
N GLY A 49 13.34 0.40 -2.41
CA GLY A 49 12.37 -0.20 -3.30
C GLY A 49 11.03 -0.52 -2.66
N PRO A 50 10.12 -1.14 -3.43
CA PRO A 50 8.77 -1.44 -2.97
C PRO A 50 8.69 -2.54 -1.90
N ASP A 51 9.80 -3.20 -1.61
CA ASP A 51 9.87 -4.22 -0.57
C ASP A 51 9.79 -3.63 0.85
N LYS A 52 10.11 -2.36 1.01
CA LYS A 52 10.09 -1.69 2.32
C LYS A 52 8.80 -0.91 2.53
N THR A 53 8.67 0.24 1.96
CA THR A 53 7.48 1.11 2.05
C THR A 53 6.97 1.32 3.48
N SER A 54 5.65 1.55 3.65
CA SER A 54 5.03 1.78 4.96
C SER A 54 4.57 0.51 5.67
N THR A 55 4.92 -0.66 5.15
CA THR A 55 4.67 -1.97 5.79
C THR A 55 3.20 -2.26 6.09
N PHE A 56 2.30 -1.85 5.21
CA PHE A 56 0.86 -2.02 5.39
C PHE A 56 0.46 -3.50 5.51
N TYR A 57 1.12 -4.38 4.79
CA TYR A 57 0.80 -5.81 4.87
C TYR A 57 0.98 -6.37 6.27
N GLU A 58 2.03 -5.93 6.98
CA GLU A 58 2.27 -6.39 8.35
C GLU A 58 1.37 -5.68 9.37
N ASN A 59 1.05 -4.41 9.13
CA ASN A 59 0.44 -3.53 10.12
C ASN A 59 -0.97 -3.08 9.73
N TRP A 60 -1.66 -3.82 8.87
CA TRP A 60 -2.94 -3.39 8.31
C TRP A 60 -4.01 -3.13 9.38
N GLU A 61 -4.04 -3.94 10.45
CA GLU A 61 -5.03 -3.75 11.51
C GLU A 61 -4.84 -2.40 12.19
N GLN A 62 -3.61 -2.09 12.57
CA GLN A 62 -3.27 -0.83 13.21
C GLN A 62 -3.52 0.36 12.29
N ASP A 63 -3.19 0.22 11.01
CA ASP A 63 -3.38 1.27 10.02
C ASP A 63 -4.87 1.56 9.79
N ILE A 64 -5.71 0.53 9.78
CA ILE A 64 -7.17 0.71 9.68
C ILE A 64 -7.73 1.39 10.92
N GLU A 65 -7.23 1.05 12.11
CA GLU A 65 -7.63 1.75 13.33
C GLU A 65 -7.29 3.24 13.26
N LEU A 66 -6.12 3.58 12.73
CA LEU A 66 -5.72 4.98 12.52
C LEU A 66 -6.66 5.70 11.55
N LEU A 67 -7.12 5.03 10.50
CA LEU A 67 -8.10 5.59 9.58
C LEU A 67 -9.41 5.94 10.31
N LEU A 68 -9.87 5.05 11.17
CA LEU A 68 -11.08 5.30 11.97
C LEU A 68 -10.89 6.48 12.93
N GLU A 69 -9.76 6.52 13.60
CA GLU A 69 -9.44 7.62 14.55
C GLU A 69 -9.35 8.97 13.85
N THR A 70 -8.90 9.02 12.62
CA THR A 70 -8.78 10.26 11.84
C THR A 70 -10.06 10.64 11.10
N GLY A 71 -11.16 9.93 11.32
CA GLY A 71 -12.46 10.27 10.78
C GLY A 71 -12.68 9.87 9.32
N HIS A 72 -11.89 8.94 8.81
CA HIS A 72 -12.09 8.44 7.45
C HIS A 72 -13.40 7.66 7.33
N THR A 73 -14.14 7.91 6.25
CA THR A 73 -15.33 7.15 5.89
C THR A 73 -15.13 6.32 4.62
N ALA A 74 -13.98 6.49 3.97
CA ALA A 74 -13.62 5.72 2.78
C ALA A 74 -12.10 5.57 2.70
N PHE A 75 -11.67 4.49 2.11
CA PHE A 75 -10.27 4.22 1.82
C PHE A 75 -10.18 3.47 0.50
N ARG A 76 -9.32 3.94 -0.39
CA ARG A 76 -9.11 3.30 -1.71
C ARG A 76 -7.69 2.78 -1.79
N THR A 77 -7.55 1.55 -2.23
CA THR A 77 -6.25 0.96 -2.51
C THR A 77 -6.34 0.04 -3.73
N SER A 78 -5.22 -0.48 -4.16
CA SER A 78 -5.18 -1.48 -5.21
C SER A 78 -4.95 -2.88 -4.61
N ILE A 79 -5.39 -3.90 -5.33
CA ILE A 79 -5.16 -5.29 -4.95
C ILE A 79 -3.87 -5.76 -5.60
N GLN A 80 -2.94 -6.27 -4.78
CA GLN A 80 -1.70 -6.86 -5.26
C GLN A 80 -1.97 -8.25 -5.80
N TRP A 81 -2.15 -8.35 -7.11
CA TRP A 81 -2.44 -9.62 -7.77
C TRP A 81 -1.38 -10.68 -7.47
N SER A 82 -0.11 -10.29 -7.46
CA SER A 82 1.00 -11.18 -7.20
C SER A 82 1.04 -11.73 -5.76
N ARG A 83 0.30 -11.11 -4.85
CA ARG A 83 0.15 -11.64 -3.49
C ARG A 83 -0.92 -12.72 -3.44
N ILE A 84 -2.01 -12.52 -4.17
CA ILE A 84 -3.13 -13.47 -4.21
C ILE A 84 -2.79 -14.67 -5.08
N PHE A 85 -2.16 -14.41 -6.22
CA PHE A 85 -1.73 -15.43 -7.17
C PHE A 85 -0.24 -15.26 -7.47
N PRO A 86 0.65 -15.76 -6.60
CA PRO A 86 2.09 -15.53 -6.73
C PRO A 86 2.72 -16.04 -8.02
N GLN A 87 2.08 -17.01 -8.65
CA GLN A 87 2.57 -17.62 -9.88
C GLN A 87 1.74 -17.21 -11.12
N GLY A 88 0.85 -16.26 -10.99
CA GLY A 88 -0.01 -15.78 -12.08
C GLY A 88 -1.35 -16.49 -12.10
#